data_9a6b46921ec7dc16129351048f4a6fbc
#
_entry.id   9a6b46921ec7dc16129351048f4a6fbc
#
_cell.length_a   1.000
_cell.length_b   1.000
_cell.length_c   1.000
_cell.angle_alpha   90.00
_cell.angle_beta   90.00
_cell.angle_gamma   90.00
#
_symmetry.space_group_name_H-M   'P 1'
#
loop_
_entity.id
_entity.type
_entity.pdbx_description
1 polymer ?
#
loop_
_entity_poly.entity_id
_entity_poly.type
_entity_poly.pdbx_seq_one_letter_code
_entity_poly.pdbx_strand_id
1 'polypeptide(L)'
;MDDIHSHEPGQFEWLWHPGGKAEKRGFDLNITNGNSAVSIRPIYPRPLAYSNFVHDYPEDMRWEIRQGPTEDLKGTEEYYAFILPGNTDRVKGLTTIFMKDTPDQKEVPVMETREGKDWIGLRVTFKGKVTDLYINQLADGRLMHLNSWIEADGWTTDAYMFAVTYPEGGNPANPSEVFINHGSSLRRAGEVWFSSLSKLNVIATTDGKFLDLTVGGQPTINMRYRTSLPSVSLNGTPMKTQRKNGLVKVKAVLE
;
A
#
# COMPACT_ATOMS: atom_id res chain seq x y z
N MET A 1 3.22 5.16 0.28
CA MET A 1 2.82 5.38 -1.12
C MET A 1 2.56 6.85 -1.31
N ASP A 2 3.05 7.42 -2.41
CA ASP A 2 2.91 8.83 -2.76
C ASP A 2 2.09 8.97 -4.05
N ASP A 3 1.19 9.94 -4.10
CA ASP A 3 0.45 10.35 -5.31
C ASP A 3 0.64 11.86 -5.45
N ILE A 4 1.55 12.24 -6.33
CA ILE A 4 2.04 13.61 -6.46
C ILE A 4 1.52 14.19 -7.76
N HIS A 5 0.96 15.39 -7.67
CA HIS A 5 0.55 16.20 -8.82
C HIS A 5 1.32 17.52 -8.81
N SER A 6 1.89 17.87 -9.94
CA SER A 6 2.51 19.18 -10.20
C SER A 6 1.68 19.97 -11.22
N HIS A 7 1.80 21.29 -11.19
CA HIS A 7 1.18 22.14 -12.21
C HIS A 7 1.93 22.06 -13.54
N GLU A 8 3.20 21.72 -13.52
CA GLU A 8 4.05 21.58 -14.68
C GLU A 8 4.80 20.25 -14.64
N PRO A 9 5.07 19.65 -15.81
CA PRO A 9 5.93 18.46 -15.86
C PRO A 9 7.30 18.73 -15.26
N GLY A 10 7.78 17.81 -14.44
CA GLY A 10 9.06 17.89 -13.74
C GLY A 10 9.64 16.53 -13.44
N GLN A 11 10.86 16.53 -13.00
CA GLN A 11 11.50 15.35 -12.44
C GLN A 11 11.22 15.29 -10.95
N PHE A 12 10.78 14.13 -10.47
CA PHE A 12 10.54 13.89 -9.05
C PHE A 12 11.66 13.07 -8.44
N GLU A 13 11.95 13.35 -7.18
CA GLU A 13 12.97 12.64 -6.40
C GLU A 13 12.43 12.34 -5.01
N TRP A 14 12.77 11.16 -4.47
CA TRP A 14 12.61 10.85 -3.06
C TRP A 14 13.93 11.07 -2.33
N LEU A 15 13.93 11.98 -1.37
CA LEU A 15 15.10 12.30 -0.57
C LEU A 15 15.04 11.54 0.77
N TRP A 16 16.16 10.93 1.12
CA TRP A 16 16.31 10.18 2.36
C TRP A 16 17.54 10.69 3.11
N HIS A 17 17.32 11.16 4.34
CA HIS A 17 18.36 11.58 5.26
C HIS A 17 18.53 10.49 6.33
N PRO A 18 19.52 9.59 6.18
CA PRO A 18 19.69 8.48 7.10
C PRO A 18 20.25 8.96 8.43
N GLY A 19 19.58 8.64 9.54
CA GLY A 19 20.09 8.86 10.88
C GLY A 19 21.17 7.85 11.31
N GLY A 20 21.81 7.14 10.38
CA GLY A 20 22.81 6.11 10.63
C GLY A 20 23.64 5.80 9.39
N LYS A 21 24.44 4.74 9.46
CA LYS A 21 25.26 4.30 8.31
C LYS A 21 24.33 3.74 7.23
N ALA A 22 24.38 4.34 6.05
CA ALA A 22 23.62 3.89 4.88
C ALA A 22 24.50 3.19 3.85
N GLU A 23 23.94 2.21 3.17
CA GLU A 23 24.57 1.45 2.10
C GLU A 23 23.54 1.14 1.01
N LYS A 24 23.84 1.52 -0.23
CA LYS A 24 23.02 1.13 -1.37
C LYS A 24 23.43 -0.25 -1.90
N ARG A 25 22.45 -1.10 -2.18
CA ARG A 25 22.64 -2.41 -2.82
C ARG A 25 21.57 -2.61 -3.89
N GLY A 26 21.93 -2.37 -5.15
CA GLY A 26 20.97 -2.32 -6.25
C GLY A 26 19.89 -1.27 -5.99
N PHE A 27 18.62 -1.70 -5.90
CA PHE A 27 17.50 -0.80 -5.57
C PHE A 27 17.30 -0.56 -4.08
N ASP A 28 17.98 -1.30 -3.22
CA ASP A 28 17.79 -1.19 -1.79
C ASP A 28 18.72 -0.15 -1.19
N LEU A 29 18.17 0.73 -0.37
CA LEU A 29 18.91 1.54 0.58
C LEU A 29 18.78 0.88 1.95
N ASN A 30 19.90 0.39 2.48
CA ASN A 30 19.97 -0.20 3.82
C ASN A 30 20.58 0.79 4.79
N ILE A 31 19.89 1.08 5.87
CA ILE A 31 20.33 2.01 6.90
C ILE A 31 20.47 1.25 8.22
N THR A 32 21.60 1.42 8.88
CA THR A 32 21.90 0.79 10.16
C THR A 32 22.22 1.85 11.20
N ASN A 33 21.57 1.77 12.37
CA ASN A 33 21.84 2.63 13.51
C ASN A 33 21.84 1.78 14.79
N GLY A 34 23.04 1.58 15.36
CA GLY A 34 23.22 0.67 16.50
C GLY A 34 22.73 -0.74 16.19
N ASN A 35 21.77 -1.21 16.98
CA ASN A 35 21.17 -2.55 16.82
C ASN A 35 19.95 -2.58 15.91
N SER A 36 19.57 -1.44 15.32
CA SER A 36 18.42 -1.33 14.44
C SER A 36 18.85 -1.20 12.99
N ALA A 37 18.06 -1.74 12.08
CA ALA A 37 18.27 -1.55 10.66
C ALA A 37 16.94 -1.41 9.91
N VAL A 38 17.00 -0.71 8.77
CA VAL A 38 15.88 -0.59 7.86
C VAL A 38 16.36 -0.82 6.43
N SER A 39 15.53 -1.49 5.65
CA SER A 39 15.72 -1.66 4.21
C SER A 39 14.60 -0.93 3.49
N ILE A 40 14.97 -0.02 2.60
CA ILE A 40 14.06 0.81 1.82
C ILE A 40 14.20 0.37 0.36
N ARG A 41 13.08 -0.02 -0.25
CA ARG A 41 13.04 -0.43 -1.66
C ARG A 41 11.92 0.32 -2.39
N PRO A 42 12.24 1.18 -3.34
CA PRO A 42 11.28 1.70 -4.30
C PRO A 42 10.73 0.56 -5.19
N ILE A 43 9.40 0.45 -5.26
CA ILE A 43 8.72 -0.59 -6.03
C ILE A 43 8.13 -0.03 -7.32
N TYR A 44 7.55 1.17 -7.23
CA TYR A 44 6.93 1.84 -8.38
C TYR A 44 7.16 3.37 -8.29
N PRO A 45 7.38 4.08 -9.41
CA PRO A 45 7.44 3.54 -10.75
C PRO A 45 8.58 2.55 -10.87
N ARG A 46 8.38 1.51 -11.68
CA ARG A 46 9.44 0.53 -11.87
C ARG A 46 10.66 1.23 -12.42
N PRO A 47 11.85 0.77 -12.00
CA PRO A 47 13.06 1.06 -12.73
C PRO A 47 12.88 0.45 -14.12
N LEU A 48 12.50 1.29 -15.08
CA LEU A 48 12.42 0.85 -16.45
C LEU A 48 13.84 0.67 -16.96
N ALA A 49 14.10 -0.44 -17.62
CA ALA A 49 15.21 -0.52 -18.55
C ALA A 49 14.87 0.44 -19.70
N TYR A 50 15.42 1.65 -19.67
CA TYR A 50 15.10 2.67 -20.66
C TYR A 50 15.87 2.44 -21.93
N SER A 51 15.18 1.92 -22.91
CA SER A 51 15.68 1.95 -24.30
C SER A 51 15.45 3.27 -25.02
N ASN A 52 14.65 4.19 -24.47
CA ASN A 52 14.16 5.36 -25.20
C ASN A 52 14.50 6.73 -24.58
N PHE A 53 15.25 6.78 -23.50
CA PHE A 53 15.73 8.03 -22.92
C PHE A 53 17.24 8.16 -23.10
N VAL A 54 17.70 9.38 -23.29
CA VAL A 54 19.09 9.75 -23.53
C VAL A 54 20.06 9.32 -22.42
N HIS A 55 19.52 8.80 -21.31
CA HIS A 55 20.25 8.30 -20.17
C HIS A 55 19.68 6.96 -19.72
N ASP A 56 20.28 5.88 -20.20
CA ASP A 56 20.16 4.57 -19.55
C ASP A 56 20.85 4.65 -18.19
N TYR A 57 20.08 4.91 -17.14
CA TYR A 57 20.59 4.75 -15.78
C TYR A 57 20.59 3.27 -15.43
N PRO A 58 21.74 2.63 -15.21
CA PRO A 58 21.80 1.33 -14.59
C PRO A 58 21.00 1.32 -13.28
N GLU A 59 20.46 0.15 -12.94
CA GLU A 59 19.62 -0.01 -11.75
C GLU A 59 20.23 0.53 -10.46
N ASP A 60 21.55 0.40 -10.32
CA ASP A 60 22.33 0.86 -9.17
C ASP A 60 22.59 2.37 -9.15
N MET A 61 22.38 3.07 -10.27
CA MET A 61 22.59 4.53 -10.38
C MET A 61 21.36 5.36 -10.05
N ARG A 62 20.23 4.76 -9.75
CA ARG A 62 19.03 5.52 -9.38
C ARG A 62 19.10 6.15 -8.00
N TRP A 63 19.92 5.61 -7.13
CA TRP A 63 20.28 6.25 -5.89
C TRP A 63 21.51 7.13 -6.09
N GLU A 64 21.32 8.43 -6.02
CA GLU A 64 22.42 9.38 -5.95
C GLU A 64 22.76 9.67 -4.50
N ILE A 65 24.06 9.68 -4.20
CA ILE A 65 24.58 10.14 -2.90
C ILE A 65 24.93 11.61 -3.08
N ARG A 66 24.32 12.45 -2.28
CA ARG A 66 24.52 13.90 -2.30
C ARG A 66 25.00 14.39 -0.94
N GLN A 67 25.62 15.54 -0.93
CA GLN A 67 26.04 16.24 0.29
C GLN A 67 25.17 17.47 0.48
N GLY A 68 24.71 17.68 1.69
CA GLY A 68 23.92 18.84 2.07
C GLY A 68 24.34 19.38 3.43
N PRO A 69 23.90 20.59 3.78
CA PRO A 69 24.16 21.11 5.12
C PRO A 69 23.43 20.28 6.17
N THR A 70 24.04 20.13 7.34
CA THR A 70 23.37 19.59 8.53
C THR A 70 22.25 20.54 8.96
N GLU A 71 21.27 20.02 9.73
CA GLU A 71 20.12 20.80 10.23
C GLU A 71 20.56 22.10 10.98
N ASP A 72 21.68 22.04 11.69
CA ASP A 72 22.25 23.18 12.40
C ASP A 72 23.13 24.10 11.53
N LEU A 73 23.26 23.80 10.23
CA LEU A 73 24.06 24.51 9.23
C LEU A 73 25.59 24.59 9.56
N LYS A 74 26.09 23.76 10.47
CA LYS A 74 27.50 23.76 10.90
C LYS A 74 28.36 22.70 10.24
N GLY A 75 27.76 21.81 9.51
CA GLY A 75 28.44 20.71 8.83
C GLY A 75 27.75 20.31 7.54
N THR A 76 28.22 19.21 6.97
CA THR A 76 27.59 18.56 5.83
C THR A 76 27.28 17.12 6.19
N GLU A 77 26.17 16.62 5.69
CA GLU A 77 25.75 15.22 5.82
C GLU A 77 25.42 14.63 4.45
N GLU A 78 25.56 13.32 4.38
CA GLU A 78 25.12 12.58 3.19
C GLU A 78 23.62 12.38 3.22
N TYR A 79 22.97 12.59 2.07
CA TYR A 79 21.62 12.17 1.83
C TYR A 79 21.50 11.41 0.51
N TYR A 80 20.45 10.63 0.39
CA TYR A 80 20.23 9.73 -0.73
C TYR A 80 19.01 10.20 -1.50
N ALA A 81 19.21 10.48 -2.78
CA ALA A 81 18.13 10.83 -3.70
C ALA A 81 17.82 9.65 -4.59
N PHE A 82 16.56 9.18 -4.56
CA PHE A 82 16.08 8.23 -5.55
C PHE A 82 15.37 8.99 -6.66
N ILE A 83 15.93 8.94 -7.84
CA ILE A 83 15.45 9.68 -9.00
C ILE A 83 14.36 8.89 -9.70
N LEU A 84 13.17 9.48 -9.78
CA LEU A 84 12.06 8.91 -10.50
C LEU A 84 12.23 9.14 -12.00
N PRO A 85 11.92 8.14 -12.82
CA PRO A 85 12.08 8.29 -14.27
C PRO A 85 11.03 9.23 -14.86
N GLY A 86 11.47 9.96 -15.87
CA GLY A 86 10.60 10.75 -16.73
C GLY A 86 10.42 12.20 -16.26
N ASN A 87 9.78 12.95 -17.13
CA ASN A 87 9.34 14.31 -16.90
C ASN A 87 7.81 14.30 -17.01
N THR A 88 7.13 14.39 -15.89
CA THR A 88 5.69 14.21 -15.77
C THR A 88 5.09 15.19 -14.77
N ASP A 89 3.82 15.49 -14.91
CA ASP A 89 3.05 16.30 -13.96
C ASP A 89 2.38 15.44 -12.89
N ARG A 90 2.44 14.12 -13.03
CA ARG A 90 1.87 13.18 -12.07
C ARG A 90 2.75 11.96 -11.86
N VAL A 91 2.98 11.63 -10.60
CA VAL A 91 3.70 10.42 -10.17
C VAL A 91 2.93 9.70 -9.08
N LYS A 92 2.71 8.39 -9.28
CA LYS A 92 2.36 7.47 -8.20
C LYS A 92 3.59 6.67 -7.83
N GLY A 93 4.01 6.78 -6.58
CA GLY A 93 5.17 6.08 -6.05
C GLY A 93 4.79 5.08 -4.97
N LEU A 94 5.37 3.90 -5.02
CA LEU A 94 5.28 2.88 -3.98
C LEU A 94 6.69 2.52 -3.50
N THR A 95 6.94 2.75 -2.23
CA THR A 95 8.19 2.38 -1.57
C THR A 95 7.88 1.46 -0.41
N THR A 96 8.59 0.37 -0.29
CA THR A 96 8.54 -0.48 0.91
C THR A 96 9.62 -0.06 1.89
N ILE A 97 9.26 -0.07 3.17
CA ILE A 97 10.17 0.18 4.28
C ILE A 97 10.07 -1.02 5.20
N PHE A 98 11.12 -1.82 5.26
CA PHE A 98 11.19 -2.98 6.11
C PHE A 98 12.13 -2.73 7.29
N MET A 99 11.56 -2.63 8.49
CA MET A 99 12.33 -2.50 9.73
C MET A 99 12.78 -3.89 10.18
N LYS A 100 14.07 -4.02 10.48
CA LYS A 100 14.70 -5.24 11.00
C LYS A 100 14.91 -5.08 12.49
N ASP A 101 14.65 -6.17 13.22
CA ASP A 101 14.89 -6.22 14.67
C ASP A 101 16.39 -6.15 14.99
N THR A 102 17.23 -6.69 14.08
CA THR A 102 18.69 -6.62 14.15
C THR A 102 19.27 -6.40 12.74
N PRO A 103 20.49 -5.81 12.62
CA PRO A 103 21.12 -5.58 11.32
C PRO A 103 21.38 -6.86 10.51
N ASP A 104 21.61 -7.98 11.17
CA ASP A 104 21.92 -9.29 10.62
C ASP A 104 20.68 -10.20 10.44
N GLN A 105 19.47 -9.66 10.67
CA GLN A 105 18.23 -10.42 10.47
C GLN A 105 18.17 -10.99 9.04
N LYS A 106 18.11 -12.32 8.96
CA LYS A 106 18.09 -13.06 7.70
C LYS A 106 16.68 -13.23 7.14
N GLU A 107 15.68 -13.31 8.03
CA GLU A 107 14.29 -13.44 7.62
C GLU A 107 13.77 -12.09 7.14
N VAL A 108 13.59 -11.97 5.83
CA VAL A 108 13.09 -10.76 5.18
C VAL A 108 11.86 -11.09 4.32
N PRO A 109 10.95 -10.16 4.10
CA PRO A 109 9.82 -10.37 3.20
C PRO A 109 10.28 -10.72 1.78
N VAL A 110 9.65 -11.72 1.18
CA VAL A 110 9.75 -11.95 -0.27
C VAL A 110 8.72 -11.05 -0.93
N MET A 111 9.17 -10.24 -1.88
CA MET A 111 8.36 -9.25 -2.58
C MET A 111 8.33 -9.52 -4.07
N GLU A 112 7.14 -9.56 -4.65
CA GLU A 112 6.89 -9.73 -6.07
C GLU A 112 6.02 -8.58 -6.58
N THR A 113 6.53 -7.82 -7.54
CA THR A 113 5.76 -6.77 -8.20
C THR A 113 4.75 -7.36 -9.16
N ARG A 114 3.55 -6.81 -9.17
CA ARG A 114 2.43 -7.25 -10.01
C ARG A 114 1.80 -6.06 -10.70
N GLU A 115 1.25 -6.28 -11.87
CA GLU A 115 0.57 -5.22 -12.60
C GLU A 115 -0.51 -5.77 -13.52
N GLY A 116 -1.45 -4.93 -13.85
CA GLY A 116 -2.49 -5.16 -14.84
C GLY A 116 -2.75 -3.89 -15.64
N LYS A 117 -3.83 -3.90 -16.42
CA LYS A 117 -4.15 -2.80 -17.32
C LYS A 117 -4.23 -1.44 -16.60
N ASP A 118 -4.93 -1.39 -15.48
CA ASP A 118 -5.25 -0.15 -14.79
C ASP A 118 -4.87 -0.19 -13.29
N TRP A 119 -3.98 -1.11 -12.91
CA TRP A 119 -3.51 -1.29 -11.56
C TRP A 119 -2.05 -1.74 -11.51
N ILE A 120 -1.43 -1.41 -10.41
CA ILE A 120 -0.12 -1.93 -10.00
C ILE A 120 -0.27 -2.56 -8.62
N GLY A 121 0.60 -3.48 -8.28
CA GLY A 121 0.51 -4.17 -7.02
C GLY A 121 1.81 -4.79 -6.56
N LEU A 122 1.75 -5.30 -5.35
CA LEU A 122 2.85 -5.97 -4.68
C LEU A 122 2.32 -7.19 -3.94
N ARG A 123 2.90 -8.34 -4.18
CA ARG A 123 2.75 -9.51 -3.31
C ARG A 123 3.88 -9.52 -2.30
N VAL A 124 3.52 -9.65 -1.04
CA VAL A 124 4.48 -9.80 0.06
C VAL A 124 4.23 -11.12 0.77
N THR A 125 5.23 -11.99 0.79
CA THR A 125 5.20 -13.23 1.57
C THR A 125 6.13 -13.10 2.76
N PHE A 126 5.60 -13.21 3.96
CA PHE A 126 6.37 -13.07 5.19
C PHE A 126 5.69 -13.81 6.35
N LYS A 127 6.47 -14.57 7.12
CA LYS A 127 6.01 -15.31 8.32
C LYS A 127 4.74 -16.13 8.07
N GLY A 128 4.73 -16.90 6.97
CA GLY A 128 3.61 -17.79 6.62
C GLY A 128 2.33 -17.10 6.18
N LYS A 129 2.39 -15.80 5.86
CA LYS A 129 1.29 -15.03 5.31
C LYS A 129 1.66 -14.45 3.94
N VAL A 130 0.66 -14.33 3.09
CA VAL A 130 0.73 -13.64 1.81
C VAL A 130 -0.20 -12.44 1.87
N THR A 131 0.30 -11.28 1.52
CA THR A 131 -0.50 -10.06 1.32
C THR A 131 -0.37 -9.62 -0.12
N ASP A 132 -1.49 -9.57 -0.82
CA ASP A 132 -1.61 -8.98 -2.15
C ASP A 132 -2.14 -7.55 -2.00
N LEU A 133 -1.32 -6.57 -2.36
CA LEU A 133 -1.67 -5.15 -2.39
C LEU A 133 -1.93 -4.73 -3.84
N TYR A 134 -2.99 -3.95 -4.05
CA TYR A 134 -3.38 -3.41 -5.35
C TYR A 134 -3.65 -1.92 -5.26
N ILE A 135 -3.14 -1.18 -6.23
CA ILE A 135 -3.27 0.28 -6.33
C ILE A 135 -3.96 0.61 -7.65
N ASN A 136 -5.06 1.30 -7.57
CA ASN A 136 -5.84 1.75 -8.71
C ASN A 136 -5.15 2.93 -9.38
N GLN A 137 -4.66 2.74 -10.60
CA GLN A 137 -4.00 3.81 -11.36
C GLN A 137 -4.96 4.88 -11.87
N LEU A 138 -6.25 4.54 -12.02
CA LEU A 138 -7.29 5.47 -12.47
C LEU A 138 -7.82 6.35 -11.33
N ALA A 139 -7.52 6.02 -10.08
CA ALA A 139 -7.91 6.81 -8.92
C ALA A 139 -6.89 7.92 -8.65
N ASP A 140 -7.34 9.04 -8.13
CA ASP A 140 -6.47 10.17 -7.75
C ASP A 140 -6.41 10.42 -6.23
N GLY A 141 -7.08 9.57 -5.44
CA GLY A 141 -7.06 9.65 -3.98
C GLY A 141 -7.81 10.85 -3.39
N ARG A 142 -8.34 11.75 -4.18
CA ARG A 142 -9.08 12.91 -3.68
C ARG A 142 -10.49 12.53 -3.23
N LEU A 143 -10.92 13.07 -2.10
CA LEU A 143 -12.24 12.77 -1.53
C LEU A 143 -13.42 13.10 -2.46
N MET A 144 -13.27 14.13 -3.27
CA MET A 144 -14.30 14.62 -4.19
C MET A 144 -14.34 13.90 -5.53
N HIS A 145 -13.32 13.11 -5.86
CA HIS A 145 -13.21 12.43 -7.13
C HIS A 145 -13.77 11.01 -7.07
N LEU A 146 -14.49 10.64 -8.11
CA LEU A 146 -14.93 9.27 -8.30
C LEU A 146 -13.77 8.47 -8.88
N ASN A 147 -13.35 7.43 -8.19
CA ASN A 147 -12.39 6.50 -8.75
C ASN A 147 -13.07 5.64 -9.79
N SER A 148 -12.38 5.37 -10.88
CA SER A 148 -12.83 4.38 -11.85
C SER A 148 -12.66 2.97 -11.28
N TRP A 149 -13.47 2.05 -11.79
CA TRP A 149 -13.39 0.64 -11.44
C TRP A 149 -12.19 -0.02 -12.10
N ILE A 150 -11.53 -0.87 -11.33
CA ILE A 150 -10.47 -1.76 -11.82
C ILE A 150 -10.84 -3.21 -11.58
N GLU A 151 -10.25 -4.10 -12.37
CA GLU A 151 -10.26 -5.53 -12.16
C GLU A 151 -8.83 -6.01 -11.94
N ALA A 152 -8.58 -6.62 -10.77
CA ALA A 152 -7.27 -7.09 -10.35
C ALA A 152 -7.38 -8.48 -9.72
N ASP A 153 -6.81 -9.50 -10.36
CA ASP A 153 -6.78 -10.89 -9.89
C ASP A 153 -8.15 -11.46 -9.46
N GLY A 154 -9.18 -11.14 -10.25
CA GLY A 154 -10.55 -11.54 -10.00
C GLY A 154 -11.29 -10.72 -8.93
N TRP A 155 -10.68 -9.68 -8.40
CA TRP A 155 -11.32 -8.65 -7.61
C TRP A 155 -11.72 -7.48 -8.49
N THR A 156 -12.91 -6.92 -8.25
CA THR A 156 -13.40 -5.70 -8.91
C THR A 156 -13.68 -4.66 -7.84
N THR A 157 -13.13 -3.46 -7.97
CA THR A 157 -13.25 -2.41 -6.96
C THR A 157 -13.13 -1.01 -7.55
N ASP A 158 -13.69 -0.03 -6.85
CA ASP A 158 -13.50 1.40 -7.04
C ASP A 158 -12.53 2.00 -6.00
N ALA A 159 -11.94 1.17 -5.15
CA ALA A 159 -11.02 1.64 -4.13
C ALA A 159 -9.77 2.29 -4.75
N TYR A 160 -9.23 3.28 -4.07
CA TYR A 160 -7.93 3.86 -4.40
C TYR A 160 -6.81 2.82 -4.23
N MET A 161 -6.88 2.07 -3.13
CA MET A 161 -5.98 0.97 -2.83
C MET A 161 -6.75 -0.09 -2.05
N PHE A 162 -6.44 -1.36 -2.27
CA PHE A 162 -6.91 -2.44 -1.43
C PHE A 162 -5.85 -3.52 -1.27
N ALA A 163 -5.95 -4.30 -0.20
CA ALA A 163 -5.11 -5.47 0.01
C ALA A 163 -5.91 -6.62 0.60
N VAL A 164 -5.46 -7.84 0.32
CA VAL A 164 -5.99 -9.07 0.90
C VAL A 164 -4.85 -9.88 1.49
N THR A 165 -4.99 -10.32 2.75
CA THR A 165 -4.01 -11.16 3.43
C THR A 165 -4.61 -12.52 3.71
N TYR A 166 -3.86 -13.58 3.45
CA TYR A 166 -4.26 -14.98 3.64
C TYR A 166 -3.04 -15.83 4.02
N PRO A 167 -3.22 -17.03 4.62
CA PRO A 167 -2.11 -17.94 4.90
C PRO A 167 -1.36 -18.32 3.63
N GLU A 168 -0.06 -18.50 3.71
CA GLU A 168 0.76 -19.01 2.62
C GLU A 168 0.25 -20.40 2.17
N GLY A 169 0.13 -20.60 0.85
CA GLY A 169 -0.54 -21.79 0.28
C GLY A 169 -2.06 -21.78 0.39
N GLY A 170 -2.66 -20.76 1.03
CA GLY A 170 -4.09 -20.59 1.17
C GLY A 170 -4.78 -20.01 -0.08
N ASN A 171 -6.11 -19.93 0.00
CA ASN A 171 -6.92 -19.39 -1.09
C ASN A 171 -7.17 -17.88 -0.88
N PRO A 172 -6.77 -17.00 -1.82
CA PRO A 172 -7.06 -15.56 -1.75
C PRO A 172 -8.56 -15.21 -1.65
N ALA A 173 -9.44 -16.16 -1.99
CA ALA A 173 -10.89 -15.98 -1.82
C ALA A 173 -11.36 -16.14 -0.36
N ASN A 174 -10.47 -16.55 0.56
CA ASN A 174 -10.75 -16.68 1.99
C ASN A 174 -9.72 -15.89 2.81
N PRO A 175 -9.67 -14.57 2.65
CA PRO A 175 -8.68 -13.75 3.33
C PRO A 175 -8.93 -13.72 4.84
N SER A 176 -7.86 -13.71 5.62
CA SER A 176 -7.89 -13.41 7.06
C SER A 176 -7.96 -11.91 7.33
N GLU A 177 -7.54 -11.09 6.36
CA GLU A 177 -7.62 -9.64 6.44
C GLU A 177 -7.92 -9.04 5.07
N VAL A 178 -8.77 -8.01 5.04
CA VAL A 178 -9.04 -7.18 3.87
C VAL A 178 -8.87 -5.73 4.27
N PHE A 179 -8.03 -5.02 3.54
CA PHE A 179 -7.83 -3.58 3.65
C PHE A 179 -8.42 -2.89 2.44
N ILE A 180 -9.19 -1.82 2.66
CA ILE A 180 -9.75 -0.95 1.61
C ILE A 180 -9.44 0.48 1.98
N ASN A 181 -8.81 1.19 1.09
CA ASN A 181 -8.56 2.63 1.24
C ASN A 181 -9.37 3.39 0.21
N HIS A 182 -10.19 4.31 0.69
CA HIS A 182 -11.01 5.21 -0.12
C HIS A 182 -11.80 4.48 -1.20
N GLY A 183 -12.60 3.49 -0.79
CA GLY A 183 -13.43 2.67 -1.67
C GLY A 183 -14.89 2.59 -1.21
N SER A 184 -15.79 2.35 -2.13
CA SER A 184 -17.22 2.12 -1.85
C SER A 184 -17.68 0.72 -2.23
N SER A 185 -16.86 -0.04 -2.93
CA SER A 185 -17.22 -1.40 -3.32
C SER A 185 -15.99 -2.29 -3.52
N LEU A 186 -16.12 -3.55 -3.11
CA LEU A 186 -15.21 -4.64 -3.42
C LEU A 186 -16.04 -5.86 -3.78
N ARG A 187 -15.75 -6.47 -4.93
CA ARG A 187 -16.42 -7.66 -5.43
C ARG A 187 -15.41 -8.72 -5.84
N ARG A 188 -15.80 -9.98 -5.79
CA ARG A 188 -15.02 -11.09 -6.34
C ARG A 188 -15.97 -12.08 -7.04
N ALA A 189 -15.62 -12.49 -8.26
CA ALA A 189 -16.44 -13.41 -9.07
C ALA A 189 -17.93 -12.97 -9.13
N GLY A 190 -18.21 -11.66 -9.26
CA GLY A 190 -19.55 -11.10 -9.27
C GLY A 190 -20.22 -10.94 -7.91
N GLU A 191 -19.70 -11.58 -6.85
CA GLU A 191 -20.24 -11.47 -5.49
C GLU A 191 -19.76 -10.23 -4.76
N VAL A 192 -20.68 -9.55 -4.06
CA VAL A 192 -20.35 -8.40 -3.21
C VAL A 192 -19.63 -8.87 -1.95
N TRP A 193 -18.43 -8.36 -1.72
CA TRP A 193 -17.67 -8.53 -0.49
C TRP A 193 -17.84 -7.35 0.45
N PHE A 194 -17.78 -6.15 -0.11
CA PHE A 194 -18.00 -4.90 0.60
C PHE A 194 -18.81 -3.95 -0.28
N SER A 195 -19.71 -3.20 0.33
CA SER A 195 -20.39 -2.08 -0.31
C SER A 195 -20.76 -1.01 0.69
N SER A 196 -20.64 0.26 0.30
CA SER A 196 -20.99 1.43 1.10
C SER A 196 -21.68 2.48 0.24
N LEU A 197 -22.42 3.39 0.86
CA LEU A 197 -23.01 4.56 0.19
C LEU A 197 -21.97 5.66 -0.06
N SER A 198 -20.91 5.68 0.73
CA SER A 198 -19.79 6.63 0.60
C SER A 198 -18.47 5.86 0.56
N LYS A 199 -17.41 6.53 0.10
CA LYS A 199 -16.07 5.95 0.17
C LYS A 199 -15.60 5.90 1.61
N LEU A 200 -15.08 4.74 2.00
CA LEU A 200 -14.60 4.44 3.35
C LEU A 200 -13.17 3.90 3.32
N ASN A 201 -12.50 4.02 4.46
CA ASN A 201 -11.32 3.24 4.79
C ASN A 201 -11.77 2.10 5.69
N VAL A 202 -11.47 0.86 5.32
CA VAL A 202 -11.91 -0.33 6.04
C VAL A 202 -10.74 -1.28 6.23
N ILE A 203 -10.56 -1.77 7.46
CA ILE A 203 -9.75 -2.95 7.77
C ILE A 203 -10.72 -3.97 8.33
N ALA A 204 -10.80 -5.13 7.70
CA ALA A 204 -11.62 -6.24 8.15
C ALA A 204 -10.70 -7.41 8.48
N THR A 205 -10.64 -7.81 9.74
CA THR A 205 -9.77 -8.87 10.23
C THR A 205 -10.59 -10.00 10.81
N THR A 206 -10.20 -11.25 10.58
CA THR A 206 -10.86 -12.43 11.14
C THR A 206 -9.87 -13.46 11.67
N ASP A 207 -10.21 -14.05 12.80
CA ASP A 207 -9.56 -15.24 13.36
C ASP A 207 -10.31 -16.55 13.06
N GLY A 208 -11.34 -16.49 12.18
CA GLY A 208 -12.20 -17.60 11.84
C GLY A 208 -13.42 -17.78 12.78
N LYS A 209 -13.52 -17.05 13.87
CA LYS A 209 -14.65 -17.05 14.83
C LYS A 209 -15.34 -15.70 14.93
N PHE A 210 -14.60 -14.67 14.69
CA PHE A 210 -14.97 -13.29 14.94
C PHE A 210 -14.51 -12.40 13.77
N LEU A 211 -15.31 -11.41 13.41
CA LEU A 211 -14.96 -10.37 12.43
C LEU A 211 -14.82 -9.04 13.15
N ASP A 212 -13.67 -8.46 13.09
CA ASP A 212 -13.43 -7.09 13.51
C ASP A 212 -13.35 -6.14 12.31
N LEU A 213 -14.12 -5.07 12.35
CA LEU A 213 -14.18 -4.03 11.34
C LEU A 213 -13.66 -2.72 11.93
N THR A 214 -12.50 -2.27 11.49
CA THR A 214 -12.03 -0.91 11.75
C THR A 214 -12.40 -0.04 10.57
N VAL A 215 -13.19 1.00 10.79
CA VAL A 215 -13.75 1.84 9.72
C VAL A 215 -13.52 3.31 10.03
N GLY A 216 -13.09 4.05 9.01
CA GLY A 216 -12.89 5.50 9.07
C GLY A 216 -13.15 6.19 7.73
N GLY A 217 -12.88 7.49 7.68
CA GLY A 217 -12.99 8.32 6.47
C GLY A 217 -14.32 9.07 6.33
N GLN A 218 -15.36 8.71 7.12
CA GLN A 218 -16.64 9.41 7.13
C GLN A 218 -17.24 9.38 8.55
N PRO A 219 -17.93 10.44 8.98
CA PRO A 219 -18.57 10.46 10.29
C PRO A 219 -19.78 9.52 10.40
N THR A 220 -20.40 9.18 9.27
CA THR A 220 -21.53 8.25 9.24
C THR A 220 -21.19 7.04 8.38
N ILE A 221 -21.30 5.85 8.98
CA ILE A 221 -21.05 4.56 8.35
C ILE A 221 -22.39 3.94 7.95
N ASN A 222 -22.52 3.57 6.68
CA ASN A 222 -23.62 2.76 6.17
C ASN A 222 -23.06 1.81 5.12
N MET A 223 -22.69 0.62 5.58
CA MET A 223 -22.00 -0.36 4.74
C MET A 223 -22.57 -1.75 4.91
N ARG A 224 -22.19 -2.64 4.00
CA ARG A 224 -22.38 -4.08 4.06
C ARG A 224 -21.06 -4.78 3.86
N TYR A 225 -20.82 -5.86 4.59
CA TYR A 225 -19.61 -6.68 4.49
C TYR A 225 -19.98 -8.16 4.48
N ARG A 226 -19.30 -8.95 3.64
CA ARG A 226 -19.53 -10.40 3.52
C ARG A 226 -18.86 -11.14 4.67
N THR A 227 -19.64 -11.89 5.42
CA THR A 227 -19.13 -12.80 6.45
C THR A 227 -20.17 -13.84 6.84
N SER A 228 -19.71 -15.05 7.13
CA SER A 228 -20.52 -16.10 7.77
C SER A 228 -20.37 -16.10 9.30
N LEU A 229 -19.42 -15.33 9.84
CA LEU A 229 -19.08 -15.36 11.26
C LEU A 229 -20.20 -14.77 12.13
N PRO A 230 -20.54 -15.39 13.27
CA PRO A 230 -21.67 -14.98 14.09
C PRO A 230 -21.43 -13.63 14.79
N SER A 231 -20.21 -13.35 15.17
CA SER A 231 -19.82 -12.17 15.96
C SER A 231 -19.12 -11.14 15.11
N VAL A 232 -19.52 -9.88 15.25
CA VAL A 232 -18.94 -8.72 14.54
C VAL A 232 -18.74 -7.59 15.52
N SER A 233 -17.58 -6.92 15.45
CA SER A 233 -17.33 -5.63 16.09
C SER A 233 -17.10 -4.54 15.07
N LEU A 234 -17.28 -3.30 15.48
CA LEU A 234 -16.93 -2.08 14.77
C LEU A 234 -16.09 -1.21 15.67
N ASN A 235 -14.87 -0.91 15.24
CA ASN A 235 -13.90 -0.10 16.00
C ASN A 235 -13.75 -0.62 17.45
N GLY A 236 -13.62 -1.94 17.61
CA GLY A 236 -13.51 -2.63 18.90
C GLY A 236 -14.81 -2.79 19.69
N THR A 237 -15.93 -2.25 19.22
CA THR A 237 -17.24 -2.36 19.90
C THR A 237 -18.09 -3.47 19.29
N PRO A 238 -18.55 -4.47 20.08
CA PRO A 238 -19.44 -5.52 19.60
C PRO A 238 -20.75 -4.96 19.04
N MET A 239 -21.19 -5.49 17.91
CA MET A 239 -22.38 -5.01 17.20
C MET A 239 -23.48 -6.08 17.11
N LYS A 240 -24.74 -5.63 17.28
CA LYS A 240 -25.90 -6.39 16.80
C LYS A 240 -26.05 -6.15 15.31
N THR A 241 -25.89 -7.17 14.49
CA THR A 241 -25.91 -7.04 13.03
C THR A 241 -27.17 -7.67 12.42
N GLN A 242 -27.70 -6.99 11.42
CA GLN A 242 -28.71 -7.58 10.52
C GLN A 242 -27.97 -8.30 9.38
N ARG A 243 -28.40 -9.53 9.06
CA ARG A 243 -27.82 -10.36 8.02
C ARG A 243 -28.81 -10.62 6.90
N LYS A 244 -28.32 -10.54 5.67
CA LYS A 244 -29.07 -10.94 4.48
C LYS A 244 -28.09 -11.42 3.40
N ASN A 245 -28.31 -12.64 2.88
CA ASN A 245 -27.52 -13.21 1.79
C ASN A 245 -25.99 -13.21 2.06
N GLY A 246 -25.57 -13.59 3.29
CA GLY A 246 -24.17 -13.63 3.68
C GLY A 246 -23.53 -12.26 3.93
N LEU A 247 -24.30 -11.17 3.85
CA LEU A 247 -23.84 -9.83 4.14
C LEU A 247 -24.35 -9.35 5.49
N VAL A 248 -23.47 -8.80 6.31
CA VAL A 248 -23.84 -8.04 7.50
C VAL A 248 -24.01 -6.57 7.13
N LYS A 249 -25.04 -5.94 7.69
CA LYS A 249 -25.28 -4.52 7.55
C LYS A 249 -24.75 -3.80 8.79
N VAL A 250 -23.91 -2.80 8.57
CA VAL A 250 -23.32 -1.95 9.59
C VAL A 250 -23.79 -0.52 9.39
N LYS A 251 -24.38 0.07 10.44
CA LYS A 251 -24.75 1.47 10.49
C LYS A 251 -24.25 2.05 11.81
N ALA A 252 -23.50 3.13 11.75
CA ALA A 252 -22.98 3.82 12.92
C ALA A 252 -22.75 5.31 12.60
N VAL A 253 -22.72 6.11 13.64
CA VAL A 253 -22.16 7.47 13.63
C VAL A 253 -20.89 7.38 14.46
N LEU A 254 -19.78 7.84 13.91
CA LEU A 254 -18.49 7.91 14.61
C LEU A 254 -18.44 9.26 15.33
N GLU A 255 -18.13 9.22 16.60
CA GLU A 255 -17.88 10.41 17.44
C GLU A 255 -16.47 10.98 17.19
#